data_d25148ad2ffc0a38220e8a0aaab171e3
#
_entry.id   d25148ad2ffc0a38220e8a0aaab171e3
#
_cell.length_a   1.000
_cell.length_b   1.000
_cell.length_c   1.000
_cell.angle_alpha   90.00
_cell.angle_beta   90.00
_cell.angle_gamma   90.00
#
_symmetry.space_group_name_H-M   'P 1'
#
loop_
_entity.id
_entity.type
_entity.pdbx_description
1 polymer ?
#
loop_
_entity_poly.entity_id
_entity_poly.type
_entity_poly.pdbx_seq_one_letter_code
_entity_poly.pdbx_strand_id
1 'polypeptide(L)'
;MAGNRIARNVVTEVYRETLVKSGVTIRPGDLVTLDSNLEAVLSVAASVGPKRVALENALYGESLTDNYTGGDNLKYIIPRSGDVVQLRIASSVSKGDVLRRKAAGEVDDGGSEEVIGIALEAGSSADGLIDVEIA
;
A
#
# COMPACT_ATOMS: atom_id res chain seq x y z
N MET A 1 2.48 12.42 -15.62
CA MET A 1 1.31 12.57 -14.77
C MET A 1 1.03 11.28 -14.01
N ALA A 2 0.88 11.39 -12.73
CA ALA A 2 0.45 10.24 -11.98
C ALA A 2 -0.97 9.90 -12.41
N GLY A 3 -1.20 8.71 -12.86
CA GLY A 3 -2.54 8.22 -13.09
C GLY A 3 -3.25 8.03 -11.75
N ASN A 4 -4.48 7.65 -11.80
CA ASN A 4 -5.27 7.31 -10.62
C ASN A 4 -5.25 5.80 -10.36
N ARG A 5 -4.09 5.17 -10.54
CA ARG A 5 -3.90 3.73 -10.33
C ARG A 5 -2.75 3.48 -9.38
N ILE A 6 -2.97 2.57 -8.46
CA ILE A 6 -1.93 2.13 -7.52
C ILE A 6 -0.91 1.22 -8.24
N ALA A 7 -1.37 0.28 -9.06
CA ALA A 7 -0.49 -0.57 -9.85
C ALA A 7 0.00 0.23 -11.06
N ARG A 8 1.28 0.59 -11.07
CA ARG A 8 1.86 1.45 -12.10
C ARG A 8 2.55 0.66 -13.19
N ASN A 9 3.32 -0.33 -12.81
CA ASN A 9 4.04 -1.20 -13.72
C ASN A 9 4.17 -2.56 -13.05
N VAL A 10 3.21 -3.43 -13.31
CA VAL A 10 3.11 -4.74 -12.67
C VAL A 10 3.06 -5.79 -13.77
N VAL A 11 3.96 -6.78 -13.68
CA VAL A 11 4.10 -7.82 -14.71
C VAL A 11 2.81 -8.65 -14.83
N THR A 12 2.20 -8.99 -13.69
CA THR A 12 0.95 -9.74 -13.69
C THR A 12 0.00 -9.07 -12.71
N GLU A 13 -1.01 -8.40 -13.24
CA GLU A 13 -2.00 -7.72 -12.41
C GLU A 13 -3.13 -8.68 -12.07
N VAL A 14 -2.87 -9.59 -11.13
CA VAL A 14 -3.91 -10.46 -10.57
C VAL A 14 -4.27 -9.90 -9.21
N TYR A 15 -5.47 -9.34 -9.11
CA TYR A 15 -5.95 -8.84 -7.83
C TYR A 15 -6.72 -9.90 -7.07
N ARG A 16 -6.74 -9.73 -5.75
CA ARG A 16 -7.49 -10.56 -4.81
C ARG A 16 -8.45 -9.69 -4.05
N GLU A 17 -9.42 -10.32 -3.38
CA GLU A 17 -10.42 -9.61 -2.61
C GLU A 17 -10.56 -10.22 -1.23
N THR A 18 -10.83 -9.37 -0.24
CA THR A 18 -11.16 -9.80 1.11
C THR A 18 -11.98 -8.71 1.78
N LEU A 19 -12.65 -9.04 2.88
CA LEU A 19 -13.41 -8.05 3.63
C LEU A 19 -12.49 -7.22 4.52
N VAL A 20 -12.80 -5.94 4.63
CA VAL A 20 -12.15 -5.06 5.60
C VAL A 20 -12.74 -5.33 6.97
N LYS A 21 -11.89 -5.47 7.98
CA LYS A 21 -12.32 -5.70 9.34
C LYS A 21 -13.19 -4.54 9.85
N SER A 22 -14.20 -4.87 10.63
CA SER A 22 -15.08 -3.87 11.24
C SER A 22 -14.26 -2.85 12.06
N GLY A 23 -14.54 -1.57 11.86
CA GLY A 23 -13.85 -0.48 12.54
C GLY A 23 -12.52 -0.05 11.90
N VAL A 24 -12.11 -0.71 10.82
CA VAL A 24 -10.86 -0.37 10.10
C VAL A 24 -11.18 0.44 8.85
N THR A 25 -10.34 1.43 8.57
CA THR A 25 -10.40 2.20 7.31
C THR A 25 -9.09 1.99 6.57
N ILE A 26 -9.16 1.59 5.30
CA ILE A 26 -8.00 1.34 4.45
C ILE A 26 -8.07 2.28 3.25
N ARG A 27 -6.97 2.95 2.96
CA ARG A 27 -6.87 3.88 1.83
C ARG A 27 -6.20 3.15 0.66
N PRO A 28 -6.56 3.47 -0.58
CA PRO A 28 -5.77 3.00 -1.73
C PRO A 28 -4.29 3.36 -1.53
N GLY A 29 -3.40 2.40 -1.77
CA GLY A 29 -1.97 2.57 -1.55
C GLY A 29 -1.48 2.20 -0.15
N ASP A 30 -2.37 1.84 0.76
CA ASP A 30 -1.96 1.31 2.07
C ASP A 30 -1.48 -0.13 1.94
N LEU A 31 -0.47 -0.49 2.73
CA LEU A 31 -0.10 -1.88 2.94
C LEU A 31 -1.05 -2.51 3.94
N VAL A 32 -1.51 -3.71 3.63
CA VAL A 32 -2.46 -4.41 4.49
C VAL A 32 -1.94 -5.80 4.85
N THR A 33 -2.41 -6.31 5.98
CA THR A 33 -2.21 -7.70 6.39
C THR A 33 -3.58 -8.33 6.63
N LEU A 34 -3.61 -9.64 6.73
CA LEU A 34 -4.84 -10.36 7.05
C LEU A 34 -4.78 -10.82 8.51
N ASP A 35 -5.86 -10.62 9.24
CA ASP A 35 -5.96 -11.09 10.61
C ASP A 35 -6.30 -12.60 10.66
N SER A 36 -6.56 -13.13 11.86
CA SER A 36 -6.88 -14.55 12.03
C SER A 36 -8.17 -14.97 11.34
N ASN A 37 -9.04 -14.02 11.05
CA ASN A 37 -10.30 -14.28 10.31
C ASN A 37 -10.12 -14.02 8.81
N LEU A 38 -8.90 -13.77 8.34
CA LEU A 38 -8.56 -13.43 6.96
C LEU A 38 -9.21 -12.12 6.50
N GLU A 39 -9.52 -11.24 7.45
CA GLU A 39 -10.00 -9.91 7.15
C GLU A 39 -8.83 -8.92 7.08
N ALA A 40 -8.97 -7.89 6.24
CA ALA A 40 -7.91 -6.92 6.02
C ALA A 40 -7.82 -5.93 7.17
N VAL A 41 -6.59 -5.73 7.64
CA VAL A 41 -6.23 -4.69 8.60
C VAL A 41 -5.00 -3.94 8.07
N LEU A 42 -4.74 -2.75 8.61
CA LEU A 42 -3.55 -2.00 8.21
C LEU A 42 -2.28 -2.71 8.68
N SER A 43 -1.28 -2.75 7.81
CA SER A 43 0.04 -3.24 8.16
C SER A 43 0.66 -2.34 9.24
N VAL A 44 1.43 -2.93 10.15
CA VAL A 44 2.18 -2.20 11.17
C VAL A 44 3.67 -2.46 10.99
N ALA A 45 4.52 -1.73 11.73
CA ALA A 45 5.97 -1.82 11.57
C ALA A 45 6.48 -3.27 11.73
N ALA A 46 5.94 -4.02 12.68
CA ALA A 46 6.36 -5.40 12.93
C ALA A 46 5.74 -6.43 11.98
N SER A 47 4.84 -6.03 11.10
CA SER A 47 4.23 -6.95 10.15
C SER A 47 5.27 -7.53 9.20
N VAL A 48 5.12 -8.80 8.85
CA VAL A 48 5.98 -9.51 7.90
C VAL A 48 5.11 -10.29 6.93
N GLY A 49 5.72 -10.80 5.87
CA GLY A 49 5.04 -11.64 4.90
C GLY A 49 4.66 -10.89 3.63
N PRO A 50 3.64 -11.38 2.90
CA PRO A 50 3.29 -10.80 1.61
C PRO A 50 3.01 -9.30 1.69
N LYS A 51 3.52 -8.58 0.69
CA LYS A 51 3.33 -7.14 0.58
C LYS A 51 2.01 -6.88 -0.13
N ARG A 52 0.91 -6.88 0.62
CA ARG A 52 -0.43 -6.65 0.07
C ARG A 52 -0.68 -5.16 -0.03
N VAL A 53 -1.00 -4.69 -1.22
CA VAL A 53 -1.20 -3.27 -1.50
C VAL A 53 -2.65 -3.04 -1.92
N ALA A 54 -3.34 -2.16 -1.20
CA ALA A 54 -4.74 -1.81 -1.49
C ALA A 54 -4.82 -1.06 -2.82
N LEU A 55 -5.71 -1.51 -3.71
CA LEU A 55 -5.97 -0.86 -4.98
C LEU A 55 -7.04 0.23 -4.85
N GLU A 56 -7.31 0.93 -5.95
CA GLU A 56 -8.39 1.90 -6.03
C GLU A 56 -9.73 1.23 -5.71
N ASN A 57 -10.62 1.95 -5.01
CA ASN A 57 -11.92 1.41 -4.65
C ASN A 57 -12.88 1.52 -5.84
N ALA A 58 -13.07 0.40 -6.54
CA ALA A 58 -13.89 0.34 -7.75
C ALA A 58 -15.36 0.69 -7.51
N LEU A 59 -15.87 0.49 -6.30
CA LEU A 59 -17.24 0.83 -5.96
C LEU A 59 -17.51 2.33 -6.04
N TYR A 60 -16.46 3.15 -5.94
CA TYR A 60 -16.55 4.61 -5.93
C TYR A 60 -15.83 5.22 -7.13
N GLY A 61 -15.77 4.50 -8.26
CA GLY A 61 -15.18 5.04 -9.48
C GLY A 61 -13.66 4.93 -9.56
N GLU A 62 -13.06 4.05 -8.76
CA GLU A 62 -11.62 3.79 -8.77
C GLU A 62 -10.78 5.03 -8.41
N SER A 63 -11.30 5.87 -7.53
CA SER A 63 -10.57 7.05 -7.05
C SER A 63 -9.53 6.66 -6.00
N LEU A 64 -8.38 7.35 -6.04
CA LEU A 64 -7.33 7.18 -5.02
C LEU A 64 -7.73 7.77 -3.67
N THR A 65 -8.80 8.55 -3.61
CA THR A 65 -9.27 9.20 -2.38
C THR A 65 -10.46 8.49 -1.73
N ASP A 66 -11.04 7.49 -2.40
CA ASP A 66 -12.18 6.77 -1.85
C ASP A 66 -11.69 5.58 -1.03
N ASN A 67 -11.86 5.69 0.28
CA ASN A 67 -11.39 4.70 1.23
C ASN A 67 -12.32 3.49 1.31
N TYR A 68 -11.76 2.36 1.72
CA TYR A 68 -12.52 1.19 2.14
C TYR A 68 -12.80 1.31 3.64
N THR A 69 -14.03 1.04 4.04
CA THR A 69 -14.42 1.01 5.45
C THR A 69 -14.80 -0.40 5.87
N GLY A 70 -14.95 -0.63 7.16
CA GLY A 70 -15.26 -1.94 7.70
C GLY A 70 -16.45 -2.60 7.01
N GLY A 71 -16.28 -3.84 6.58
CA GLY A 71 -17.28 -4.60 5.84
C GLY A 71 -17.21 -4.45 4.33
N ASP A 72 -16.45 -3.47 3.82
CA ASP A 72 -16.26 -3.32 2.38
C ASP A 72 -15.41 -4.46 1.82
N ASN A 73 -15.61 -4.75 0.55
CA ASN A 73 -14.80 -5.72 -0.17
C ASN A 73 -13.54 -5.02 -0.71
N LEU A 74 -12.41 -5.32 -0.11
CA LEU A 74 -11.11 -4.73 -0.49
C LEU A 74 -10.51 -5.47 -1.67
N LYS A 75 -10.12 -4.73 -2.70
CA LYS A 75 -9.24 -5.24 -3.76
C LYS A 75 -7.79 -4.94 -3.40
N TYR A 76 -6.94 -5.94 -3.50
CA TYR A 76 -5.50 -5.74 -3.28
C TYR A 76 -4.69 -6.60 -4.23
N ILE A 77 -3.43 -6.23 -4.41
CA ILE A 77 -2.45 -7.03 -5.17
C ILE A 77 -1.29 -7.41 -4.26
N ILE A 78 -0.58 -8.46 -4.66
CA ILE A 78 0.71 -8.83 -4.06
C ILE A 78 1.75 -8.63 -5.16
N PRO A 79 2.37 -7.45 -5.25
CA PRO A 79 3.35 -7.19 -6.30
C PRO A 79 4.60 -8.03 -6.11
N ARG A 80 5.32 -8.25 -7.20
CA ARG A 80 6.58 -8.97 -7.22
C ARG A 80 7.74 -7.99 -7.17
N SER A 81 8.92 -8.52 -6.83
CA SER A 81 10.15 -7.74 -6.92
C SER A 81 10.29 -7.12 -8.32
N GLY A 82 10.55 -5.82 -8.37
CA GLY A 82 10.67 -5.06 -9.60
C GLY A 82 9.38 -4.39 -10.08
N ASP A 83 8.23 -4.81 -9.57
CA ASP A 83 6.97 -4.13 -9.91
C ASP A 83 6.94 -2.73 -9.31
N VAL A 84 6.24 -1.81 -9.98
CA VAL A 84 6.07 -0.45 -9.49
C VAL A 84 4.63 -0.23 -9.04
N VAL A 85 4.48 0.21 -7.79
CA VAL A 85 3.18 0.54 -7.20
C VAL A 85 3.26 1.89 -6.52
N GLN A 86 2.12 2.51 -6.26
CA GLN A 86 2.05 3.70 -5.43
C GLN A 86 1.79 3.29 -3.98
N LEU A 87 2.61 3.79 -3.07
CA LEU A 87 2.47 3.55 -1.64
C LEU A 87 2.37 4.86 -0.88
N ARG A 88 1.70 4.82 0.25
CA ARG A 88 1.59 5.98 1.14
C ARG A 88 2.82 6.05 2.04
N ILE A 89 3.36 7.25 2.20
CA ILE A 89 4.55 7.50 3.00
C ILE A 89 4.15 8.11 4.36
N ALA A 90 4.91 7.75 5.40
CA ALA A 90 4.66 8.26 6.75
C ALA A 90 5.25 9.66 6.97
N SER A 91 6.32 9.98 6.25
CA SER A 91 7.00 11.27 6.32
C SER A 91 7.67 11.54 4.99
N SER A 92 8.34 12.68 4.85
CA SER A 92 9.04 13.01 3.61
C SER A 92 10.15 12.00 3.32
N VAL A 93 10.30 11.63 2.06
CA VAL A 93 11.36 10.74 1.57
C VAL A 93 12.00 11.33 0.34
N SER A 94 13.22 10.89 0.04
CA SER A 94 13.96 11.30 -1.15
C SER A 94 13.96 10.18 -2.18
N LYS A 95 14.09 10.52 -3.43
CA LYS A 95 14.28 9.55 -4.51
C LYS A 95 15.48 8.66 -4.19
N GLY A 96 15.29 7.35 -4.30
CA GLY A 96 16.34 6.37 -4.01
C GLY A 96 16.35 5.84 -2.58
N ASP A 97 15.56 6.41 -1.68
CA ASP A 97 15.49 5.92 -0.31
C ASP A 97 14.95 4.50 -0.25
N VAL A 98 15.55 3.69 0.63
CA VAL A 98 15.05 2.35 0.95
C VAL A 98 13.90 2.50 1.91
N LEU A 99 12.74 1.96 1.54
CA LEU A 99 11.50 2.12 2.30
C LEU A 99 11.16 0.85 3.07
N ARG A 100 10.71 1.04 4.31
CA ARG A 100 10.36 -0.05 5.24
C ARG A 100 8.95 0.15 5.77
N ARG A 101 8.36 -0.92 6.30
CA ARG A 101 7.00 -0.85 6.88
C ARG A 101 6.98 0.11 8.07
N LYS A 102 5.89 0.84 8.16
CA LYS A 102 5.55 1.67 9.32
C LYS A 102 4.11 1.40 9.75
N ALA A 103 3.69 2.05 10.82
CA ALA A 103 2.33 1.93 11.31
C ALA A 103 1.32 2.45 10.28
N ALA A 104 0.09 2.00 10.42
CA ALA A 104 -1.05 2.48 9.64
C ALA A 104 -0.91 2.28 8.12
N GLY A 105 -0.25 1.20 7.71
CA GLY A 105 -0.16 0.83 6.29
C GLY A 105 0.81 1.65 5.47
N GLU A 106 1.61 2.51 6.09
CA GLU A 106 2.52 3.41 5.40
C GLU A 106 3.95 2.86 5.38
N VAL A 107 4.80 3.48 4.57
CA VAL A 107 6.24 3.17 4.49
C VAL A 107 7.06 4.41 4.81
N ASP A 108 8.31 4.21 5.20
CA ASP A 108 9.24 5.29 5.54
C ASP A 108 10.67 4.81 5.32
N ASP A 109 11.61 5.75 5.33
CA ASP A 109 13.04 5.47 5.09
C ASP A 109 13.80 5.10 6.36
N GLY A 110 13.17 5.18 7.53
CA GLY A 110 13.83 4.89 8.80
C GLY A 110 13.57 3.49 9.32
N GLY A 111 14.35 3.10 10.33
CA GLY A 111 14.11 1.86 11.06
C GLY A 111 14.87 0.66 10.53
N SER A 112 14.51 -0.51 11.04
CA SER A 112 15.16 -1.79 10.71
C SER A 112 14.13 -2.87 10.32
N GLU A 113 12.90 -2.47 10.06
CA GLU A 113 11.81 -3.36 9.66
C GLU A 113 12.06 -3.92 8.26
N GLU A 114 11.16 -4.78 7.82
CA GLU A 114 11.24 -5.40 6.49
C GLU A 114 11.30 -4.34 5.38
N VAL A 115 12.24 -4.50 4.45
CA VAL A 115 12.34 -3.64 3.28
C VAL A 115 11.15 -3.90 2.35
N ILE A 116 10.46 -2.85 1.98
CA ILE A 116 9.34 -2.93 1.05
C ILE A 116 9.80 -2.60 -0.38
N GLY A 117 10.62 -1.58 -0.53
CA GLY A 117 11.08 -1.18 -1.85
C GLY A 117 11.96 0.05 -1.83
N ILE A 118 12.10 0.66 -3.00
CA ILE A 118 12.90 1.86 -3.21
C ILE A 118 12.00 2.96 -3.78
N ALA A 119 12.11 4.16 -3.20
CA ALA A 119 11.38 5.32 -3.70
C ALA A 119 11.89 5.72 -5.08
N LEU A 120 11.01 5.77 -6.07
CA LEU A 120 11.36 6.19 -7.42
C LEU A 120 11.20 7.70 -7.61
N GLU A 121 10.62 8.37 -6.64
CA GLU A 121 10.42 9.82 -6.63
C GLU A 121 10.42 10.31 -5.20
N ALA A 122 10.64 11.61 -5.02
CA ALA A 122 10.57 12.23 -3.71
C ALA A 122 9.09 12.44 -3.31
N GLY A 123 8.84 12.38 -2.00
CA GLY A 123 7.56 12.74 -1.43
C GLY A 123 7.76 13.67 -0.26
N SER A 124 6.95 14.72 -0.15
CA SER A 124 7.15 15.78 0.85
C SER A 124 6.10 15.79 1.95
N SER A 125 5.04 15.03 1.81
CA SER A 125 3.91 15.08 2.76
C SER A 125 3.59 13.70 3.31
N ALA A 126 3.38 13.63 4.63
CA ALA A 126 2.81 12.44 5.24
C ALA A 126 1.50 12.07 4.54
N ASP A 127 1.21 10.78 4.44
CA ASP A 127 0.05 10.20 3.77
C ASP A 127 0.04 10.38 2.23
N GLY A 128 1.04 11.02 1.66
CA GLY A 128 1.16 11.17 0.21
C GLY A 128 1.47 9.87 -0.48
N LEU A 129 1.08 9.76 -1.76
CA LEU A 129 1.39 8.60 -2.60
C LEU A 129 2.63 8.88 -3.44
N ILE A 130 3.54 7.92 -3.50
CA ILE A 130 4.71 7.98 -4.38
C ILE A 130 4.89 6.65 -5.12
N ASP A 131 5.58 6.71 -6.25
CA ASP A 131 5.95 5.50 -6.98
C ASP A 131 7.08 4.79 -6.25
N VAL A 132 6.92 3.49 -6.04
CA VAL A 132 7.87 2.64 -5.33
C VAL A 132 8.13 1.38 -6.15
N GLU A 133 9.41 1.05 -6.36
CA GLU A 133 9.79 -0.24 -6.94
C GLU A 133 9.90 -1.25 -5.81
N ILE A 134 9.16 -2.32 -5.90
CA ILE A 134 9.10 -3.36 -4.86
C ILE A 134 10.41 -4.15 -4.83
N ALA A 135 10.89 -4.37 -3.61
CA ALA A 135 12.12 -5.15 -3.38
C ALA A 135 11.92 -6.64 -3.65
#